data_8e6fb8ef7b4a6f6c11fed6762ab2ada9
#
_entry.id   8e6fb8ef7b4a6f6c11fed6762ab2ada9
#
_cell.length_a   1.000
_cell.length_b   1.000
_cell.length_c   1.000
_cell.angle_alpha   90.00
_cell.angle_beta   90.00
_cell.angle_gamma   90.00
#
_symmetry.space_group_name_H-M   'P 1'
#
loop_
_entity.id
_entity.type
_entity.pdbx_description
1 polymer ?
#
loop_
_entity_poly.entity_id
_entity_poly.type
_entity_poly.pdbx_seq_one_letter_code
_entity_poly.pdbx_strand_id
1 'polypeptide(L)'
;MGRLSDLFRNPFSFLFTRSSTEDRLATYVIREHERGRPLGEILDDPYVTNRAQPEQVKRLLDRPEVIRALGESTVAEEQQKLS
;
A
#
# COMPACT_ATOMS: atom_id res chain seq x y z
N MET A 1 20.30 4.77 -22.02
CA MET A 1 19.81 3.52 -21.53
C MET A 1 19.47 3.48 -20.10
N GLY A 2 18.89 4.52 -19.60
CA GLY A 2 18.54 4.61 -18.19
C GLY A 2 17.43 3.67 -17.77
N ARG A 3 16.64 3.18 -18.72
CA ARG A 3 15.45 2.40 -18.37
C ARG A 3 15.72 1.08 -17.69
N LEU A 4 16.69 0.34 -18.18
CA LEU A 4 17.05 -0.92 -17.56
C LEU A 4 17.65 -0.71 -16.18
N SER A 5 18.45 0.34 -16.06
CA SER A 5 19.05 0.68 -14.77
C SER A 5 17.97 1.07 -13.78
N ASP A 6 16.94 1.77 -14.23
CA ASP A 6 15.85 2.18 -13.36
C ASP A 6 15.06 0.97 -12.86
N LEU A 7 14.88 -0.04 -13.71
CA LEU A 7 14.19 -1.25 -13.31
C LEU A 7 14.96 -1.98 -12.22
N PHE A 8 16.27 -2.05 -12.33
CA PHE A 8 17.09 -2.71 -11.31
C PHE A 8 17.23 -1.89 -10.05
N ARG A 9 17.21 -0.57 -10.21
CA ARG A 9 17.36 0.32 -9.08
C ARG A 9 16.12 0.37 -8.21
N ASN A 10 14.95 0.26 -8.84
CA ASN A 10 13.67 0.36 -8.15
C ASN A 10 13.05 -1.02 -8.03
N PRO A 11 13.10 -1.64 -6.83
CA PRO A 11 12.58 -3.00 -6.66
C PRO A 11 11.09 -3.11 -6.88
N PHE A 12 10.38 -1.99 -6.87
CA PHE A 12 8.94 -1.99 -7.10
C PHE A 12 8.56 -1.83 -8.56
N SER A 13 9.53 -1.58 -9.44
CA SER A 13 9.22 -1.33 -10.84
C SER A 13 8.51 -2.47 -11.51
N PHE A 14 8.92 -3.69 -11.24
CA PHE A 14 8.29 -4.82 -11.92
C PHE A 14 6.89 -5.09 -11.41
N LEU A 15 6.53 -4.58 -10.25
CA LEU A 15 5.17 -4.66 -9.76
C LEU A 15 4.23 -3.82 -10.60
N PHE A 16 4.74 -2.75 -11.18
CA PHE A 16 3.93 -1.87 -12.01
C PHE A 16 3.66 -2.43 -13.41
N THR A 17 4.44 -3.42 -13.83
CA THR A 17 4.17 -4.07 -15.12
C THR A 17 2.91 -4.89 -15.06
N ARG A 18 2.47 -5.25 -13.87
CA ARG A 18 1.22 -5.95 -13.63
C ARG A 18 0.36 -5.21 -12.62
N SER A 19 0.34 -3.89 -12.72
CA SER A 19 -0.36 -3.14 -11.70
C SER A 19 -1.83 -3.47 -11.68
N SER A 20 -2.28 -3.95 -10.54
CA SER A 20 -3.68 -4.14 -10.24
C SER A 20 -4.14 -2.97 -9.40
N THR A 21 -5.44 -2.92 -9.15
CA THR A 21 -5.99 -1.92 -8.24
C THR A 21 -5.34 -2.02 -6.87
N GLU A 22 -5.09 -3.25 -6.42
CA GLU A 22 -4.44 -3.48 -5.13
C GLU A 22 -3.03 -2.90 -5.09
N ASP A 23 -2.27 -3.08 -6.17
CA ASP A 23 -0.91 -2.53 -6.25
C ASP A 23 -0.93 -1.00 -6.17
N ARG A 24 -1.86 -0.39 -6.86
CA ARG A 24 -2.00 1.07 -6.84
C ARG A 24 -2.38 1.57 -5.46
N LEU A 25 -3.28 0.86 -4.81
CA LEU A 25 -3.69 1.21 -3.45
C LEU A 25 -2.53 1.06 -2.47
N ALA A 26 -1.73 0.00 -2.62
CA ALA A 26 -0.55 -0.18 -1.78
C ALA A 26 0.39 1.01 -1.92
N THR A 27 0.66 1.42 -3.15
CA THR A 27 1.52 2.56 -3.42
C THR A 27 0.95 3.84 -2.81
N TYR A 28 -0.35 4.05 -2.98
CA TYR A 28 -1.02 5.22 -2.44
C TYR A 28 -0.90 5.28 -0.92
N VAL A 29 -1.21 4.17 -0.26
CA VAL A 29 -1.19 4.09 1.19
C VAL A 29 0.22 4.36 1.72
N ILE A 30 1.22 3.73 1.13
CA ILE A 30 2.61 3.92 1.54
C ILE A 30 3.02 5.38 1.38
N ARG A 31 2.70 5.95 0.23
CA ARG A 31 3.07 7.34 -0.06
C ARG A 31 2.41 8.32 0.90
N GLU A 32 1.13 8.14 1.16
CA GLU A 32 0.42 9.03 2.07
C GLU A 32 0.89 8.88 3.51
N HIS A 33 1.24 7.67 3.90
CA HIS A 33 1.80 7.44 5.23
C HIS A 33 3.15 8.14 5.37
N GLU A 34 3.96 8.12 4.33
CA GLU A 34 5.24 8.81 4.33
C GLU A 34 5.10 10.33 4.42
N ARG A 35 3.96 10.84 4.02
CA ARG A 35 3.65 12.26 4.16
C ARG A 35 3.20 12.62 5.57
N GLY A 36 3.09 11.64 6.45
CA GLY A 36 2.71 11.89 7.83
C GLY A 36 1.25 11.64 8.14
N ARG A 37 0.48 11.09 7.22
CA ARG A 37 -0.92 10.78 7.48
C ARG A 37 -1.05 9.49 8.26
N PRO A 38 -1.93 9.44 9.27
CA PRO A 38 -2.19 8.20 10.00
C PRO A 38 -2.83 7.16 9.07
N LEU A 39 -2.47 5.90 9.28
CA LEU A 39 -2.99 4.83 8.43
C LEU A 39 -4.51 4.75 8.44
N GLY A 40 -5.13 4.88 9.61
CA GLY A 40 -6.58 4.85 9.71
C GLY A 40 -7.26 5.90 8.85
N GLU A 41 -6.69 7.11 8.83
CA GLU A 41 -7.21 8.18 8.00
C GLU A 41 -7.07 7.87 6.51
N ILE A 42 -5.91 7.32 6.14
CA ILE A 42 -5.67 6.96 4.74
C ILE A 42 -6.68 5.91 4.25
N LEU A 43 -6.94 4.92 5.09
CA LEU A 43 -7.87 3.84 4.74
C LEU A 43 -9.33 4.32 4.66
N ASP A 44 -9.65 5.42 5.32
CA ASP A 44 -10.98 6.03 5.25
C ASP A 44 -11.11 7.01 4.08
N ASP A 45 -10.02 7.29 3.40
CA ASP A 45 -10.00 8.20 2.27
C ASP A 45 -10.88 7.65 1.13
N PRO A 46 -11.68 8.50 0.48
CA PRO A 46 -12.50 8.05 -0.65
C PRO A 46 -11.72 7.35 -1.75
N TYR A 47 -10.46 7.72 -1.94
CA TYR A 47 -9.63 7.06 -2.92
C TYR A 47 -9.55 5.55 -2.65
N VAL A 48 -9.42 5.19 -1.37
CA VAL A 48 -9.34 3.79 -0.97
C VAL A 48 -10.72 3.16 -0.89
N THR A 49 -11.67 3.83 -0.23
CA THR A 49 -12.99 3.24 0.01
C THR A 49 -13.79 3.03 -1.26
N ASN A 50 -13.57 3.87 -2.27
CA ASN A 50 -14.24 3.72 -3.56
C ASN A 50 -13.63 2.62 -4.42
N ARG A 51 -12.41 2.20 -4.12
CA ARG A 51 -11.68 1.24 -4.96
C ARG A 51 -11.48 -0.11 -4.31
N ALA A 52 -11.71 -0.22 -3.01
CA ALA A 52 -11.44 -1.47 -2.29
C ALA A 52 -12.49 -1.72 -1.25
N GLN A 53 -12.87 -2.98 -1.13
CA GLN A 53 -13.75 -3.43 -0.06
C GLN A 53 -12.91 -3.82 1.16
N PRO A 54 -13.54 -3.95 2.35
CA PRO A 54 -12.79 -4.26 3.56
C PRO A 54 -11.87 -5.47 3.44
N GLU A 55 -12.32 -6.52 2.73
CA GLU A 55 -11.49 -7.70 2.54
C GLU A 55 -10.26 -7.43 1.71
N GLN A 56 -10.39 -6.55 0.73
CA GLN A 56 -9.27 -6.16 -0.09
C GLN A 56 -8.28 -5.31 0.69
N VAL A 57 -8.79 -4.47 1.57
CA VAL A 57 -7.94 -3.67 2.45
C VAL A 57 -7.14 -4.57 3.39
N LYS A 58 -7.77 -5.62 3.92
CA LYS A 58 -7.07 -6.58 4.76
C LYS A 58 -5.92 -7.24 4.02
N ARG A 59 -6.15 -7.67 2.79
CA ARG A 59 -5.10 -8.26 1.97
C ARG A 59 -3.99 -7.28 1.67
N LEU A 60 -4.37 -6.04 1.44
CA LEU A 60 -3.41 -4.98 1.19
C LEU A 60 -2.46 -4.84 2.39
N LEU A 61 -3.02 -4.85 3.60
CA LEU A 61 -2.24 -4.70 4.82
C LEU A 61 -1.38 -5.93 5.14
N ASP A 62 -1.67 -7.07 4.51
CA ASP A 62 -0.85 -8.26 4.67
C ASP A 62 0.36 -8.30 3.73
N ARG A 63 0.46 -7.37 2.81
CA ARG A 63 1.56 -7.37 1.85
C ARG A 63 2.86 -6.99 2.54
N PRO A 64 3.95 -7.74 2.28
CA PRO A 64 5.23 -7.45 2.95
C PRO A 64 5.74 -6.03 2.74
N GLU A 65 5.56 -5.49 1.54
CA GLU A 65 6.02 -4.13 1.26
C GLU A 65 5.25 -3.09 2.04
N VAL A 66 3.97 -3.34 2.29
CA VAL A 66 3.14 -2.44 3.09
C VAL A 66 3.54 -2.52 4.56
N ILE A 67 3.71 -3.74 5.06
CA ILE A 67 4.12 -3.95 6.44
C ILE A 67 5.45 -3.27 6.72
N ARG A 68 6.41 -3.39 5.81
CA ARG A 68 7.70 -2.76 5.96
C ARG A 68 7.62 -1.24 5.98
N ALA A 69 6.80 -0.69 5.10
CA ALA A 69 6.70 0.75 4.98
C ALA A 69 5.95 1.38 6.14
N LEU A 70 4.92 0.71 6.64
CA LEU A 70 4.05 1.27 7.68
C LEU A 70 4.42 0.82 9.08
N GLY A 71 5.08 -0.33 9.21
CA GLY A 71 5.41 -0.91 10.50
C GLY A 71 4.40 -1.95 10.95
N GLU A 72 4.90 -3.03 11.53
CA GLU A 72 4.05 -4.16 11.94
C GLU A 72 2.96 -3.77 12.92
N SER A 73 3.29 -2.96 13.92
CA SER A 73 2.30 -2.58 14.93
C SER A 73 1.18 -1.74 14.34
N THR A 74 1.53 -0.81 13.44
CA THR A 74 0.54 0.02 12.80
C THR A 74 -0.42 -0.81 11.96
N VAL A 75 0.13 -1.74 11.18
CA VAL A 75 -0.67 -2.62 10.35
C VAL A 75 -1.55 -3.52 11.20
N ALA A 76 -1.00 -4.10 12.25
CA ALA A 76 -1.75 -4.99 13.14
C ALA A 76 -2.94 -4.28 13.79
N GLU A 77 -2.74 -3.03 14.21
CA GLU A 77 -3.84 -2.24 14.80
C GLU A 77 -4.98 -2.05 13.81
N GLU A 78 -4.65 -1.72 12.57
CA GLU A 78 -5.69 -1.48 11.57
C GLU A 78 -6.38 -2.76 11.16
N GLN A 79 -5.66 -3.86 11.10
CA GLN A 79 -6.27 -5.15 10.80
C GLN A 79 -7.25 -5.57 11.88
N GLN A 80 -6.95 -5.29 13.14
CA GLN A 80 -7.86 -5.57 14.22
C GLN A 80 -9.15 -4.76 14.11
N LYS A 81 -9.04 -3.52 13.70
CA LYS A 81 -10.22 -2.67 13.52
C LYS A 81 -11.10 -3.16 12.37
N LEU A 82 -10.49 -3.80 11.38
CA LEU A 82 -11.21 -4.31 10.22
C LEU A 82 -11.82 -5.68 10.45
N SER A 83 -11.45 -6.35 11.52
CA SER A 83 -11.94 -7.71 11.82
C SER A 83 -13.35 -7.75 12.35
#